data_646fd86675f1d9ab7ac47491a21bba00
#
_entry.id   646fd86675f1d9ab7ac47491a21bba00
#
_cell.length_a   1.000
_cell.length_b   1.000
_cell.length_c   1.000
_cell.angle_alpha   90.00
_cell.angle_beta   90.00
_cell.angle_gamma   90.00
#
_symmetry.space_group_name_H-M   'P 1'
#
loop_
_entity.id
_entity.type
_entity.pdbx_description
1 polymer ?
#
loop_
_entity_poly.entity_id
_entity_poly.type
_entity_poly.pdbx_seq_one_letter_code
_entity_poly.pdbx_strand_id
1 'polypeptide(L)'
;MAISKTDFINYSRCPRYAVLDKVKKDKYDADISIDEYKKQEKEEYIEEMLGTMYEVDEDGNETDLVDVPNRQLEAMMDYYKQVELEAGRLTNIYFGGKTTFSESTYNQECFDFNHNGIKYLCYVDVYNENESGINIIEVKATTTNMYNKLGFKNKDKEFVSIFVKEGPIYRLKEDLMDLYSIPDFDVDKYQKQVEKLFDRFGTGKYVYDLAVQRFMIEGEYKSSGNEQKLDNIHYYLAVLNADYIFDGSYENGKAIYHQDESGNEIINFFDFTNLTKIMQPKIEEDAKKIERVLFDLKDQNCDLGKWCQYKKPGGCKYFNAVCGKDIPHKNSSLNYISNGQGFATPEGRIKGLDLINRGYLGMLDVPEEWITRKTHMLQRECLEFDKVYVNKEKLKSGLNQLKYPIYHLDFETFPCPMPRFKGEWPYIQSPFEFSLHIENEPGVCDKEKDNYVFLAKTHEDEREDLVKALIEHIDGSKGTLFAQNVPFEMGRIKELAKIFPKYKKELMQIHDRGFDLLWLVNTSSKMYEELGYSEEEAKIFNYYNKDLSGSFSIKKTLPVFSDLSYKDLTVKNGTEAIVEYANYDKMSKEEYNIKYQALIDYCQQDTWAMVVILDELRKLVK
;
A
#
# COMPACT_ATOMS: atom_id res chain seq x y z
N MET A 1 -31.72 -7.00 13.08
CA MET A 1 -30.27 -6.71 12.96
C MET A 1 -29.94 -6.74 11.50
N ALA A 2 -29.25 -5.70 10.99
CA ALA A 2 -28.76 -5.66 9.61
C ALA A 2 -27.22 -5.65 9.61
N ILE A 3 -26.60 -6.32 8.64
CA ILE A 3 -25.16 -6.28 8.40
C ILE A 3 -24.90 -6.03 6.92
N SER A 4 -23.95 -5.14 6.62
CA SER A 4 -23.52 -4.83 5.28
C SER A 4 -22.54 -5.89 4.73
N LYS A 5 -22.22 -5.80 3.43
CA LYS A 5 -21.14 -6.59 2.81
C LYS A 5 -19.82 -6.40 3.57
N THR A 6 -19.46 -5.17 3.89
CA THR A 6 -18.23 -4.83 4.64
C THR A 6 -18.25 -5.42 6.05
N ASP A 7 -19.37 -5.31 6.76
CA ASP A 7 -19.54 -5.97 8.07
C ASP A 7 -19.34 -7.48 7.97
N PHE A 8 -19.95 -8.12 6.97
CA PHE A 8 -19.80 -9.56 6.76
C PHE A 8 -18.32 -9.95 6.59
N ILE A 9 -17.60 -9.23 5.73
CA ILE A 9 -16.18 -9.47 5.47
C ILE A 9 -15.37 -9.34 6.76
N ASN A 10 -15.57 -8.27 7.52
CA ASN A 10 -14.86 -8.03 8.77
C ASN A 10 -15.22 -9.05 9.86
N TYR A 11 -16.49 -9.39 10.02
CA TYR A 11 -16.96 -10.37 11.00
C TYR A 11 -16.49 -11.79 10.68
N SER A 12 -16.40 -12.13 9.40
CA SER A 12 -15.89 -13.44 8.96
C SER A 12 -14.40 -13.64 9.29
N ARG A 13 -13.66 -12.54 9.47
CA ARG A 13 -12.22 -12.56 9.76
C ARG A 13 -11.95 -12.90 11.22
N CYS A 14 -12.76 -12.35 12.14
CA CYS A 14 -12.54 -12.53 13.57
C CYS A 14 -13.85 -12.44 14.37
N PRO A 15 -14.19 -13.49 15.14
CA PRO A 15 -15.38 -13.48 15.98
C PRO A 15 -15.34 -12.38 17.07
N ARG A 16 -14.17 -12.08 17.62
CA ARG A 16 -14.00 -10.99 18.61
C ARG A 16 -14.28 -9.63 18.00
N TYR A 17 -13.85 -9.39 16.75
CA TYR A 17 -14.18 -8.17 16.02
C TYR A 17 -15.70 -7.99 15.92
N ALA A 18 -16.41 -9.04 15.50
CA ALA A 18 -17.87 -9.01 15.36
C ALA A 18 -18.58 -8.61 16.68
N VAL A 19 -18.15 -9.18 17.82
CA VAL A 19 -18.70 -8.84 19.14
C VAL A 19 -18.42 -7.39 19.50
N LEU A 20 -17.16 -6.94 19.39
CA LEU A 20 -16.76 -5.58 19.77
C LEU A 20 -17.47 -4.53 18.90
N ASP A 21 -17.57 -4.79 17.61
CA ASP A 21 -18.23 -3.89 16.67
C ASP A 21 -19.72 -3.80 16.92
N LYS A 22 -20.39 -4.93 17.14
CA LYS A 22 -21.80 -4.98 17.47
C LYS A 22 -22.12 -4.28 18.80
N VAL A 23 -21.33 -4.53 19.84
CA VAL A 23 -21.49 -3.84 21.14
C VAL A 23 -21.29 -2.33 21.00
N LYS A 24 -20.34 -1.91 20.15
CA LYS A 24 -20.14 -0.49 19.84
C LYS A 24 -21.36 0.08 19.11
N LYS A 25 -21.83 -0.55 18.05
CA LYS A 25 -23.01 -0.12 17.28
C LYS A 25 -24.25 -0.05 18.18
N ASP A 26 -24.53 -1.06 19.00
CA ASP A 26 -25.68 -1.07 19.90
C ASP A 26 -25.68 0.07 20.95
N LYS A 27 -24.50 0.55 21.34
CA LYS A 27 -24.39 1.73 22.23
C LYS A 27 -24.70 3.05 21.54
N TYR A 28 -24.43 3.11 20.23
CA TYR A 28 -24.60 4.33 19.45
C TYR A 28 -25.91 4.38 18.68
N ASP A 29 -26.51 3.22 18.31
CA ASP A 29 -27.78 3.13 17.57
C ASP A 29 -28.99 3.77 18.32
N ALA A 30 -28.90 4.02 19.62
CA ALA A 30 -29.95 4.68 20.36
C ALA A 30 -30.06 6.19 20.06
N ASP A 31 -29.02 6.83 19.50
CA ASP A 31 -28.93 8.30 19.36
C ASP A 31 -28.24 8.79 18.05
N ILE A 32 -28.01 7.93 17.03
CA ILE A 32 -27.26 8.34 15.83
C ILE A 32 -28.14 9.16 14.88
N SER A 33 -27.68 10.39 14.58
CA SER A 33 -28.20 11.23 13.51
C SER A 33 -27.83 10.66 12.12
N ILE A 34 -28.62 11.01 11.08
CA ILE A 34 -28.34 10.65 9.67
C ILE A 34 -26.92 11.07 9.23
N ASP A 35 -26.38 12.14 9.80
CA ASP A 35 -25.04 12.66 9.48
C ASP A 35 -23.92 11.80 10.11
N GLU A 36 -24.15 11.21 11.27
CA GLU A 36 -23.21 10.26 11.90
C GLU A 36 -23.21 8.91 11.18
N TYR A 37 -24.37 8.45 10.70
CA TYR A 37 -24.46 7.25 9.87
C TYR A 37 -23.69 7.43 8.55
N LYS A 38 -23.86 8.57 7.86
CA LYS A 38 -23.08 8.92 6.66
C LYS A 38 -21.57 8.99 6.92
N LYS A 39 -21.18 9.46 8.12
CA LYS A 39 -19.79 9.50 8.53
C LYS A 39 -19.22 8.09 8.75
N GLN A 40 -20.01 7.17 9.31
CA GLN A 40 -19.61 5.77 9.52
C GLN A 40 -19.47 5.02 8.17
N GLU A 41 -20.41 5.18 7.23
CA GLU A 41 -20.28 4.61 5.87
C GLU A 41 -19.04 5.15 5.15
N LYS A 42 -18.76 6.44 5.32
CA LYS A 42 -17.56 7.07 4.79
C LYS A 42 -16.28 6.50 5.42
N GLU A 43 -16.28 6.24 6.75
CA GLU A 43 -15.17 5.61 7.46
C GLU A 43 -14.97 4.15 7.03
N GLU A 44 -16.04 3.39 6.79
CA GLU A 44 -15.99 2.01 6.28
C GLU A 44 -15.45 1.94 4.84
N TYR A 45 -15.92 2.83 3.96
CA TYR A 45 -15.38 2.98 2.60
C TYR A 45 -13.89 3.35 2.61
N ILE A 46 -13.51 4.24 3.51
CA ILE A 46 -12.15 4.65 3.78
C ILE A 46 -11.28 3.46 4.23
N GLU A 47 -11.76 2.64 5.18
CA GLU A 47 -11.04 1.44 5.65
C GLU A 47 -10.86 0.41 4.51
N GLU A 48 -11.84 0.28 3.63
CA GLU A 48 -11.76 -0.59 2.46
C GLU A 48 -10.72 -0.10 1.44
N MET A 49 -10.71 1.20 1.16
CA MET A 49 -9.76 1.83 0.26
C MET A 49 -8.33 1.81 0.79
N LEU A 50 -8.13 2.01 2.08
CA LEU A 50 -6.81 1.88 2.72
C LEU A 50 -6.18 0.51 2.49
N GLY A 51 -6.99 -0.55 2.50
CA GLY A 51 -6.54 -1.89 2.16
C GLY A 51 -6.04 -2.03 0.71
N THR A 52 -6.33 -1.08 -0.18
CA THR A 52 -5.95 -1.12 -1.60
C THR A 52 -4.70 -0.31 -1.93
N MET A 53 -4.28 0.63 -1.06
CA MET A 53 -3.21 1.60 -1.34
C MET A 53 -1.79 1.08 -1.09
N TYR A 54 -1.64 -0.20 -0.72
CA TYR A 54 -0.32 -0.77 -0.47
C TYR A 54 0.35 -1.24 -1.74
N GLU A 55 1.38 -0.54 -2.19
CA GLU A 55 2.48 -1.15 -2.93
C GLU A 55 3.57 -1.56 -1.93
N VAL A 56 3.85 -2.83 -1.89
CA VAL A 56 5.08 -3.36 -1.30
C VAL A 56 6.18 -3.05 -2.30
N ASP A 57 7.30 -2.47 -1.86
CA ASP A 57 8.46 -2.27 -2.72
C ASP A 57 8.97 -3.62 -3.28
N GLU A 58 9.88 -3.57 -4.28
CA GLU A 58 10.41 -4.78 -4.92
C GLU A 58 11.10 -5.75 -3.95
N ASP A 59 11.48 -5.26 -2.76
CA ASP A 59 12.11 -6.04 -1.69
C ASP A 59 11.12 -6.56 -0.64
N GLY A 60 9.83 -6.28 -0.77
CA GLY A 60 8.77 -6.71 0.15
C GLY A 60 8.66 -5.86 1.42
N ASN A 61 9.27 -4.68 1.45
CA ASN A 61 9.14 -3.73 2.55
C ASN A 61 7.91 -2.86 2.33
N GLU A 62 7.15 -2.66 3.40
CA GLU A 62 6.04 -1.72 3.40
C GLU A 62 6.63 -0.30 3.33
N THR A 63 6.32 0.42 2.26
CA THR A 63 6.66 1.84 2.17
C THR A 63 5.93 2.59 3.28
N ASP A 64 6.63 3.51 3.96
CA ASP A 64 6.11 4.33 5.09
C ASP A 64 4.94 5.28 4.70
N LEU A 65 4.34 5.07 3.54
CA LEU A 65 3.28 5.90 2.96
C LEU A 65 1.99 5.92 3.77
N VAL A 66 1.92 5.18 4.88
CA VAL A 66 0.63 5.01 5.51
C VAL A 66 0.66 5.07 7.03
N ASP A 67 0.95 6.20 7.57
CA ASP A 67 0.33 6.65 8.84
C ASP A 67 -0.90 7.49 8.44
N VAL A 68 -1.96 6.84 7.95
CA VAL A 68 -3.11 7.52 7.35
C VAL A 68 -4.08 8.00 8.43
N PRO A 69 -4.16 9.30 8.68
CA PRO A 69 -5.37 9.91 9.22
C PRO A 69 -6.46 9.92 8.12
N ASN A 70 -7.72 9.87 8.51
CA ASN A 70 -8.92 10.01 7.65
C ASN A 70 -8.86 11.15 6.60
N ARG A 71 -7.99 12.13 6.80
CA ARG A 71 -7.81 13.30 5.94
C ARG A 71 -7.25 13.00 4.55
N GLN A 72 -6.29 12.06 4.41
CA GLN A 72 -5.73 11.72 3.09
C GLN A 72 -6.78 11.09 2.20
N LEU A 73 -7.57 10.19 2.76
CA LEU A 73 -8.64 9.56 2.02
C LEU A 73 -9.74 10.54 1.65
N GLU A 74 -10.08 11.47 2.54
CA GLU A 74 -11.00 12.55 2.20
C GLU A 74 -10.49 13.38 1.01
N ALA A 75 -9.20 13.70 1.00
CA ALA A 75 -8.57 14.41 -0.10
C ALA A 75 -8.54 13.61 -1.41
N MET A 76 -8.41 12.28 -1.32
CA MET A 76 -8.32 11.37 -2.47
C MET A 76 -9.68 10.83 -2.96
N MET A 77 -10.77 11.04 -2.19
CA MET A 77 -12.11 10.48 -2.49
C MET A 77 -12.60 10.79 -3.90
N ASP A 78 -12.37 12.00 -4.37
CA ASP A 78 -12.83 12.41 -5.70
C ASP A 78 -12.14 11.63 -6.82
N TYR A 79 -10.88 11.23 -6.62
CA TYR A 79 -10.14 10.38 -7.57
C TYR A 79 -10.61 8.93 -7.52
N TYR A 80 -10.96 8.40 -6.35
CA TYR A 80 -11.50 7.04 -6.23
C TYR A 80 -12.87 6.91 -6.90
N LYS A 81 -13.75 7.89 -6.71
CA LYS A 81 -15.04 7.91 -7.41
C LYS A 81 -14.91 7.93 -8.93
N GLN A 82 -13.87 8.56 -9.47
CA GLN A 82 -13.60 8.53 -10.91
C GLN A 82 -13.36 7.11 -11.42
N VAL A 83 -12.73 6.22 -10.61
CA VAL A 83 -12.53 4.82 -10.98
C VAL A 83 -13.87 4.11 -11.18
N GLU A 84 -14.83 4.32 -10.28
CA GLU A 84 -16.18 3.75 -10.39
C GLU A 84 -16.93 4.27 -11.61
N LEU A 85 -16.84 5.59 -11.88
CA LEU A 85 -17.47 6.20 -13.06
C LEU A 85 -16.90 5.65 -14.36
N GLU A 86 -15.57 5.52 -14.45
CA GLU A 86 -14.93 4.95 -15.65
C GLU A 86 -15.24 3.46 -15.82
N ALA A 87 -15.32 2.69 -14.73
CA ALA A 87 -15.78 1.31 -14.79
C ALA A 87 -17.20 1.22 -15.32
N GLY A 88 -18.12 2.09 -14.85
CA GLY A 88 -19.49 2.18 -15.36
C GLY A 88 -19.56 2.57 -16.84
N ARG A 89 -18.77 3.56 -17.26
CA ARG A 89 -18.68 3.99 -18.67
C ARG A 89 -18.21 2.86 -19.58
N LEU A 90 -17.13 2.17 -19.20
CA LEU A 90 -16.57 1.06 -19.98
C LEU A 90 -17.48 -0.18 -19.95
N THR A 91 -18.18 -0.42 -18.82
CA THR A 91 -19.23 -1.46 -18.78
C THR A 91 -20.28 -1.21 -19.85
N ASN A 92 -20.78 0.02 -19.97
CA ASN A 92 -21.77 0.35 -20.99
C ASN A 92 -21.27 0.12 -22.43
N ILE A 93 -19.99 0.36 -22.69
CA ILE A 93 -19.35 0.16 -24.00
C ILE A 93 -19.17 -1.32 -24.32
N TYR A 94 -18.62 -2.10 -23.39
CA TYR A 94 -18.21 -3.49 -23.65
C TYR A 94 -19.29 -4.54 -23.39
N PHE A 95 -20.24 -4.25 -22.51
CA PHE A 95 -21.34 -5.18 -22.20
C PHE A 95 -22.65 -4.78 -22.90
N GLY A 96 -22.81 -3.49 -23.26
CA GLY A 96 -24.04 -2.97 -23.83
C GLY A 96 -25.24 -3.03 -22.85
N GLY A 97 -26.45 -2.86 -23.37
CA GLY A 97 -27.68 -2.90 -22.56
C GLY A 97 -27.87 -1.69 -21.66
N LYS A 98 -28.46 -1.90 -20.48
CA LYS A 98 -28.73 -0.84 -19.50
C LYS A 98 -27.76 -0.99 -18.33
N THR A 99 -26.97 0.08 -18.09
CA THR A 99 -26.01 0.13 -16.98
C THR A 99 -26.48 1.13 -15.93
N THR A 100 -26.50 0.72 -14.66
CA THR A 100 -26.77 1.57 -13.50
C THR A 100 -25.47 1.66 -12.67
N PHE A 101 -24.98 2.88 -12.46
CA PHE A 101 -23.84 3.21 -11.62
C PHE A 101 -23.97 4.66 -11.14
N SER A 102 -23.35 5.01 -10.01
CA SER A 102 -23.48 6.35 -9.46
C SER A 102 -22.32 6.67 -8.52
N GLU A 103 -21.93 7.95 -8.45
CA GLU A 103 -21.04 8.49 -7.43
C GLU A 103 -21.61 8.39 -6.00
N SER A 104 -22.91 8.18 -5.87
CA SER A 104 -23.60 8.06 -4.58
C SER A 104 -24.12 6.65 -4.39
N THR A 105 -23.70 6.00 -3.34
CA THR A 105 -24.14 4.65 -2.94
C THR A 105 -25.68 4.55 -2.88
N TYR A 106 -26.40 5.59 -2.47
CA TYR A 106 -27.86 5.60 -2.44
C TYR A 106 -28.54 5.47 -3.81
N ASN A 107 -27.84 5.77 -4.89
CA ASN A 107 -28.33 5.64 -6.25
C ASN A 107 -27.84 4.38 -6.96
N GLN A 108 -27.03 3.57 -6.26
CA GLN A 108 -26.60 2.26 -6.74
C GLN A 108 -27.70 1.22 -6.52
N GLU A 109 -27.64 0.12 -7.26
CA GLU A 109 -28.57 -0.99 -7.07
C GLU A 109 -28.30 -1.65 -5.71
N CYS A 110 -29.37 -1.82 -4.91
CA CYS A 110 -29.29 -2.38 -3.56
C CYS A 110 -30.01 -3.73 -3.50
N PHE A 111 -29.39 -4.68 -2.86
CA PHE A 111 -29.91 -6.02 -2.61
C PHE A 111 -29.93 -6.32 -1.15
N ASP A 112 -31.07 -6.86 -0.66
CA ASP A 112 -31.21 -7.28 0.75
C ASP A 112 -32.05 -8.55 0.91
N PHE A 113 -31.68 -9.38 1.86
CA PHE A 113 -32.48 -10.55 2.22
C PHE A 113 -32.30 -10.94 3.68
N ASN A 114 -33.28 -11.65 4.21
CA ASN A 114 -33.21 -12.18 5.57
C ASN A 114 -32.74 -13.63 5.57
N HIS A 115 -31.70 -13.91 6.32
CA HIS A 115 -31.18 -15.25 6.54
C HIS A 115 -31.02 -15.49 8.05
N ASN A 116 -31.71 -16.50 8.60
CA ASN A 116 -31.66 -16.89 10.00
C ASN A 116 -31.86 -15.73 11.02
N GLY A 117 -32.69 -14.73 10.68
CA GLY A 117 -33.00 -13.59 11.55
C GLY A 117 -32.03 -12.41 11.44
N ILE A 118 -31.07 -12.48 10.52
CA ILE A 118 -30.19 -11.36 10.18
C ILE A 118 -30.53 -10.87 8.77
N LYS A 119 -30.66 -9.56 8.62
CA LYS A 119 -30.83 -8.91 7.33
C LYS A 119 -29.44 -8.61 6.76
N TYR A 120 -29.13 -9.24 5.63
CA TYR A 120 -27.92 -8.98 4.84
C TYR A 120 -28.23 -7.95 3.77
N LEU A 121 -27.31 -7.02 3.52
CA LEU A 121 -27.51 -6.03 2.47
C LEU A 121 -26.19 -5.68 1.77
N CYS A 122 -26.24 -5.41 0.45
CA CYS A 122 -25.14 -4.87 -0.32
C CYS A 122 -25.61 -3.88 -1.38
N TYR A 123 -24.75 -2.93 -1.69
CA TYR A 123 -24.86 -2.10 -2.87
C TYR A 123 -23.91 -2.63 -3.95
N VAL A 124 -24.28 -2.43 -5.21
CA VAL A 124 -23.51 -2.86 -6.38
C VAL A 124 -22.94 -1.63 -7.05
N ASP A 125 -21.60 -1.57 -7.20
CA ASP A 125 -20.92 -0.41 -7.80
C ASP A 125 -21.40 -0.16 -9.23
N VAL A 126 -21.47 -1.25 -10.05
CA VAL A 126 -22.01 -1.19 -11.41
C VAL A 126 -22.92 -2.41 -11.66
N TYR A 127 -24.18 -2.15 -11.92
CA TYR A 127 -25.20 -3.13 -12.33
C TYR A 127 -25.47 -2.96 -13.82
N ASN A 128 -25.36 -4.03 -14.58
CA ASN A 128 -25.65 -4.02 -16.01
C ASN A 128 -26.60 -5.15 -16.37
N GLU A 129 -27.59 -4.85 -17.20
CA GLU A 129 -28.55 -5.82 -17.75
C GLU A 129 -28.59 -5.71 -19.27
N ASN A 130 -28.34 -6.81 -19.97
CA ASN A 130 -28.33 -6.90 -21.41
C ASN A 130 -29.04 -8.16 -21.89
N GLU A 131 -29.05 -8.43 -23.20
CA GLU A 131 -29.71 -9.63 -23.78
C GLU A 131 -29.11 -10.95 -23.30
N SER A 132 -27.86 -10.95 -22.85
CA SER A 132 -27.16 -12.15 -22.35
C SER A 132 -27.40 -12.42 -20.87
N GLY A 133 -27.96 -11.46 -20.12
CA GLY A 133 -28.25 -11.59 -18.70
C GLY A 133 -27.84 -10.38 -17.86
N ILE A 134 -27.54 -10.65 -16.59
CA ILE A 134 -27.16 -9.63 -15.60
C ILE A 134 -25.64 -9.72 -15.36
N ASN A 135 -24.97 -8.59 -15.37
CA ASN A 135 -23.57 -8.46 -15.02
C ASN A 135 -23.44 -7.61 -13.76
N ILE A 136 -22.88 -8.20 -12.72
CA ILE A 136 -22.56 -7.54 -11.45
C ILE A 136 -21.07 -7.22 -11.46
N ILE A 137 -20.71 -5.95 -11.32
CA ILE A 137 -19.34 -5.50 -11.39
C ILE A 137 -18.97 -4.81 -10.07
N GLU A 138 -18.06 -5.41 -9.34
CA GLU A 138 -17.41 -4.83 -8.18
C GLU A 138 -16.20 -4.03 -8.65
N VAL A 139 -16.08 -2.79 -8.24
CA VAL A 139 -14.99 -1.90 -8.65
C VAL A 139 -13.99 -1.76 -7.51
N LYS A 140 -12.72 -1.94 -7.81
CA LYS A 140 -11.64 -1.74 -6.84
C LYS A 140 -10.56 -0.83 -7.42
N ALA A 141 -10.23 0.21 -6.69
CA ALA A 141 -9.15 1.14 -7.03
C ALA A 141 -7.77 0.51 -6.77
N THR A 142 -7.56 -0.70 -7.29
CA THR A 142 -6.27 -1.41 -7.34
C THR A 142 -5.91 -1.65 -8.80
N THR A 143 -4.71 -2.17 -9.07
CA THR A 143 -4.26 -2.40 -10.45
C THR A 143 -4.24 -3.86 -10.84
N THR A 144 -4.18 -4.13 -12.14
CA THR A 144 -4.00 -5.46 -12.72
C THR A 144 -2.71 -6.14 -12.28
N ASN A 145 -1.72 -5.42 -11.71
CA ASN A 145 -0.47 -5.99 -11.21
C ASN A 145 -0.68 -7.12 -10.20
N MET A 146 -1.75 -7.04 -9.40
CA MET A 146 -2.11 -8.09 -8.46
C MET A 146 -2.35 -9.45 -9.15
N TYR A 147 -2.95 -9.42 -10.33
CA TYR A 147 -3.39 -10.60 -11.10
C TYR A 147 -2.43 -10.97 -12.22
N ASN A 148 -1.80 -9.99 -12.87
CA ASN A 148 -0.87 -10.21 -14.00
C ASN A 148 0.32 -11.11 -13.64
N LYS A 149 0.73 -11.13 -12.36
CA LYS A 149 1.80 -12.01 -11.86
C LYS A 149 1.35 -13.46 -11.61
N LEU A 150 0.05 -13.75 -11.70
CA LEU A 150 -0.45 -15.11 -11.54
C LEU A 150 -0.20 -15.92 -12.81
N GLY A 151 0.75 -16.82 -12.70
CA GLY A 151 1.19 -17.65 -13.79
C GLY A 151 2.42 -18.46 -13.40
N PHE A 152 2.99 -19.16 -14.36
CA PHE A 152 4.16 -20.01 -14.16
C PHE A 152 5.07 -19.98 -15.41
N LYS A 153 6.32 -20.39 -15.24
CA LYS A 153 7.23 -20.55 -16.37
C LYS A 153 7.05 -21.94 -16.99
N ASN A 154 6.87 -21.96 -18.33
CA ASN A 154 6.85 -23.20 -19.11
C ASN A 154 8.27 -23.80 -19.25
N LYS A 155 8.41 -24.87 -20.02
CA LYS A 155 9.69 -25.55 -20.28
C LYS A 155 10.72 -24.63 -20.96
N ASP A 156 10.24 -23.67 -21.76
CA ASP A 156 11.06 -22.69 -22.50
C ASP A 156 11.37 -21.44 -21.64
N LYS A 157 10.98 -21.45 -20.35
CA LYS A 157 11.12 -20.34 -19.40
C LYS A 157 10.25 -19.11 -19.71
N GLU A 158 9.27 -19.24 -20.59
CA GLU A 158 8.31 -18.19 -20.89
C GLU A 158 7.23 -18.14 -19.82
N PHE A 159 6.74 -16.94 -19.51
CA PHE A 159 5.65 -16.77 -18.55
C PHE A 159 4.30 -17.12 -19.18
N VAL A 160 3.58 -18.00 -18.53
CA VAL A 160 2.22 -18.42 -18.90
C VAL A 160 1.26 -17.92 -17.83
N SER A 161 0.43 -16.93 -18.21
CA SER A 161 -0.64 -16.42 -17.34
C SER A 161 -1.73 -17.46 -17.13
N ILE A 162 -2.40 -17.42 -15.98
CA ILE A 162 -3.63 -18.21 -15.76
C ILE A 162 -4.84 -17.64 -16.52
N PHE A 163 -4.75 -16.39 -16.97
CA PHE A 163 -5.82 -15.69 -17.68
C PHE A 163 -5.63 -15.68 -19.19
N VAL A 164 -6.76 -15.59 -19.90
CA VAL A 164 -6.85 -15.15 -21.30
C VAL A 164 -7.45 -13.75 -21.30
N LYS A 165 -6.88 -12.84 -22.08
CA LYS A 165 -7.37 -11.46 -22.24
C LYS A 165 -8.07 -11.31 -23.58
N GLU A 166 -9.31 -10.84 -23.57
CA GLU A 166 -10.11 -10.50 -24.76
C GLU A 166 -10.61 -9.06 -24.62
N GLY A 167 -9.99 -8.12 -25.33
CA GLY A 167 -10.20 -6.70 -25.10
C GLY A 167 -9.83 -6.33 -23.65
N PRO A 168 -10.68 -5.65 -22.88
CA PRO A 168 -10.42 -5.34 -21.47
C PRO A 168 -10.85 -6.46 -20.51
N ILE A 169 -11.36 -7.62 -21.00
CA ILE A 169 -11.91 -8.69 -20.18
C ILE A 169 -10.90 -9.83 -20.03
N TYR A 170 -10.64 -10.24 -18.81
CA TYR A 170 -9.81 -11.37 -18.43
C TYR A 170 -10.68 -12.53 -17.95
N ARG A 171 -10.43 -13.74 -18.43
CA ARG A 171 -11.08 -14.98 -18.01
C ARG A 171 -10.05 -16.02 -17.64
N LEU A 172 -10.37 -16.88 -16.68
CA LEU A 172 -9.53 -18.05 -16.40
C LEU A 172 -9.47 -18.98 -17.61
N LYS A 173 -8.30 -19.52 -17.89
CA LYS A 173 -8.14 -20.46 -19.03
C LYS A 173 -9.05 -21.66 -18.92
N GLU A 174 -9.25 -22.19 -17.70
CA GLU A 174 -10.13 -23.33 -17.45
C GLU A 174 -11.61 -23.05 -17.74
N ASP A 175 -12.04 -21.79 -17.76
CA ASP A 175 -13.41 -21.40 -18.10
C ASP A 175 -13.65 -21.39 -19.62
N LEU A 176 -12.58 -21.33 -20.42
CA LEU A 176 -12.65 -21.20 -21.88
C LEU A 176 -12.23 -22.46 -22.64
N MET A 177 -11.40 -23.32 -22.04
CA MET A 177 -10.79 -24.44 -22.75
C MET A 177 -10.44 -25.59 -21.82
N ASP A 178 -10.41 -26.80 -22.38
CA ASP A 178 -9.90 -27.97 -21.67
C ASP A 178 -8.36 -27.90 -21.57
N LEU A 179 -7.87 -27.65 -20.36
CA LEU A 179 -6.42 -27.49 -20.09
C LEU A 179 -5.62 -28.76 -20.40
N TYR A 180 -6.22 -29.95 -20.28
CA TYR A 180 -5.57 -31.22 -20.59
C TYR A 180 -5.39 -31.45 -22.09
N SER A 181 -6.13 -30.72 -22.92
CA SER A 181 -6.00 -30.76 -24.37
C SER A 181 -4.85 -29.91 -24.91
N ILE A 182 -4.25 -29.03 -24.08
CA ILE A 182 -3.17 -28.13 -24.48
C ILE A 182 -1.83 -28.88 -24.41
N PRO A 183 -1.09 -29.02 -25.53
CA PRO A 183 0.19 -29.69 -25.52
C PRO A 183 1.18 -29.04 -24.53
N ASP A 184 1.87 -29.88 -23.76
CA ASP A 184 2.91 -29.46 -22.81
C ASP A 184 2.47 -28.45 -21.72
N PHE A 185 1.15 -28.29 -21.50
CA PHE A 185 0.63 -27.41 -20.45
C PHE A 185 0.70 -28.09 -19.08
N ASP A 186 1.28 -27.39 -18.10
CA ASP A 186 1.44 -27.88 -16.72
C ASP A 186 0.22 -27.50 -15.89
N VAL A 187 -0.78 -28.37 -15.89
CA VAL A 187 -2.05 -28.17 -15.18
C VAL A 187 -1.85 -28.04 -13.66
N ASP A 188 -0.90 -28.78 -13.08
CA ASP A 188 -0.63 -28.72 -11.63
C ASP A 188 -0.07 -27.35 -11.23
N LYS A 189 0.83 -26.77 -12.03
CA LYS A 189 1.31 -25.43 -11.79
C LYS A 189 0.23 -24.38 -11.98
N TYR A 190 -0.63 -24.56 -12.98
CA TYR A 190 -1.77 -23.69 -13.20
C TYR A 190 -2.70 -23.67 -11.99
N GLN A 191 -3.13 -24.84 -11.50
CA GLN A 191 -4.03 -24.95 -10.35
C GLN A 191 -3.44 -24.32 -9.08
N LYS A 192 -2.12 -24.50 -8.82
CA LYS A 192 -1.45 -23.82 -7.71
C LYS A 192 -1.50 -22.29 -7.80
N GLN A 193 -1.61 -21.72 -8.99
CA GLN A 193 -1.79 -20.27 -9.13
C GLN A 193 -3.25 -19.87 -8.93
N VAL A 194 -4.20 -20.65 -9.44
CA VAL A 194 -5.64 -20.44 -9.22
C VAL A 194 -5.98 -20.54 -7.72
N GLU A 195 -5.38 -21.49 -6.98
CA GLU A 195 -5.55 -21.61 -5.53
C GLU A 195 -5.27 -20.31 -4.75
N LYS A 196 -4.39 -19.44 -5.26
CA LYS A 196 -4.12 -18.14 -4.62
C LYS A 196 -5.32 -17.19 -4.67
N LEU A 197 -6.23 -17.39 -5.62
CA LEU A 197 -7.47 -16.61 -5.72
C LEU A 197 -8.49 -16.97 -4.63
N PHE A 198 -8.28 -18.06 -3.89
CA PHE A 198 -9.07 -18.43 -2.71
C PHE A 198 -8.50 -17.89 -1.40
N ASP A 199 -7.27 -17.33 -1.41
CA ASP A 199 -6.67 -16.72 -0.21
C ASP A 199 -7.28 -15.33 0.04
N ARG A 200 -8.28 -15.28 0.91
CA ARG A 200 -8.98 -14.04 1.31
C ARG A 200 -8.12 -13.02 2.05
N PHE A 201 -6.90 -13.37 2.42
CA PHE A 201 -5.93 -12.46 3.05
C PHE A 201 -4.80 -12.03 2.11
N GLY A 202 -4.81 -12.53 0.90
CA GLY A 202 -3.83 -12.27 -0.14
C GLY A 202 -4.49 -11.84 -1.45
N THR A 203 -4.06 -12.46 -2.54
CA THR A 203 -4.51 -12.13 -3.91
C THR A 203 -6.02 -12.34 -4.11
N GLY A 204 -6.64 -13.26 -3.36
CA GLY A 204 -8.07 -13.57 -3.45
C GLY A 204 -8.98 -12.66 -2.62
N LYS A 205 -8.47 -11.61 -1.96
CA LYS A 205 -9.28 -10.77 -1.07
C LYS A 205 -10.51 -10.17 -1.76
N TYR A 206 -10.36 -9.65 -2.97
CA TYR A 206 -11.48 -9.06 -3.73
C TYR A 206 -12.38 -10.09 -4.41
N VAL A 207 -11.84 -11.28 -4.68
CA VAL A 207 -12.68 -12.41 -5.12
C VAL A 207 -13.60 -12.85 -3.99
N TYR A 208 -13.11 -12.85 -2.74
CA TYR A 208 -13.93 -13.13 -1.57
C TYR A 208 -15.03 -12.07 -1.39
N ASP A 209 -14.70 -10.77 -1.54
CA ASP A 209 -15.65 -9.67 -1.46
C ASP A 209 -16.78 -9.84 -2.49
N LEU A 210 -16.43 -10.15 -3.73
CA LEU A 210 -17.37 -10.42 -4.81
C LEU A 210 -18.21 -11.68 -4.55
N ALA A 211 -17.63 -12.72 -3.92
CA ALA A 211 -18.37 -13.93 -3.53
C ALA A 211 -19.37 -13.67 -2.41
N VAL A 212 -19.05 -12.77 -1.44
CA VAL A 212 -19.99 -12.30 -0.41
C VAL A 212 -21.13 -11.51 -1.06
N GLN A 213 -20.82 -10.62 -1.99
CA GLN A 213 -21.84 -9.87 -2.73
C GLN A 213 -22.78 -10.82 -3.49
N ARG A 214 -22.23 -11.84 -4.16
CA ARG A 214 -23.00 -12.90 -4.82
C ARG A 214 -23.96 -13.59 -3.86
N PHE A 215 -23.51 -13.95 -2.66
CA PHE A 215 -24.35 -14.58 -1.63
C PHE A 215 -25.58 -13.72 -1.30
N MET A 216 -25.39 -12.41 -1.18
CA MET A 216 -26.47 -11.48 -0.85
C MET A 216 -27.45 -11.29 -2.00
N ILE A 217 -26.95 -11.11 -3.23
CA ILE A 217 -27.77 -10.93 -4.43
C ILE A 217 -28.58 -12.19 -4.76
N GLU A 218 -27.93 -13.36 -4.74
CA GLU A 218 -28.64 -14.62 -5.00
C GLU A 218 -29.64 -14.97 -3.89
N GLY A 219 -29.33 -14.58 -2.63
CA GLY A 219 -30.25 -14.72 -1.51
C GLY A 219 -31.52 -13.91 -1.70
N GLU A 220 -31.42 -12.68 -2.16
CA GLU A 220 -32.58 -11.84 -2.46
C GLU A 220 -33.39 -12.42 -3.62
N TYR A 221 -32.78 -12.77 -4.76
CA TYR A 221 -33.50 -13.33 -5.90
C TYR A 221 -34.25 -14.63 -5.55
N LYS A 222 -33.65 -15.49 -4.71
CA LYS A 222 -34.30 -16.70 -4.21
C LYS A 222 -35.48 -16.38 -3.28
N SER A 223 -35.29 -15.44 -2.35
CA SER A 223 -36.33 -15.08 -1.38
C SER A 223 -37.51 -14.30 -2.00
N SER A 224 -37.24 -13.53 -3.07
CA SER A 224 -38.27 -12.77 -3.81
C SER A 224 -38.97 -13.54 -4.92
N GLY A 225 -38.61 -14.82 -5.17
CA GLY A 225 -39.20 -15.64 -6.23
C GLY A 225 -38.70 -15.32 -7.64
N ASN A 226 -37.54 -14.63 -7.74
CA ASN A 226 -36.92 -14.23 -9.00
C ASN A 226 -35.75 -15.15 -9.40
N GLU A 227 -35.79 -16.43 -9.03
CA GLU A 227 -34.69 -17.40 -9.25
C GLU A 227 -34.28 -17.55 -10.71
N GLN A 228 -35.20 -17.32 -11.66
CA GLN A 228 -34.89 -17.36 -13.08
C GLN A 228 -33.81 -16.35 -13.53
N LYS A 229 -33.59 -15.27 -12.76
CA LYS A 229 -32.52 -14.30 -13.03
C LYS A 229 -31.12 -14.88 -12.76
N LEU A 230 -31.03 -15.94 -11.96
CA LEU A 230 -29.77 -16.58 -11.60
C LEU A 230 -29.17 -17.44 -12.73
N ASP A 231 -29.95 -17.80 -13.72
CA ASP A 231 -29.49 -18.67 -14.84
C ASP A 231 -28.44 -17.97 -15.69
N ASN A 232 -28.52 -16.62 -15.82
CA ASN A 232 -27.64 -15.81 -16.65
C ASN A 232 -27.10 -14.60 -15.88
N ILE A 233 -26.52 -14.82 -14.69
CA ILE A 233 -25.89 -13.79 -13.89
C ILE A 233 -24.37 -14.00 -13.86
N HIS A 234 -23.62 -12.93 -14.14
CA HIS A 234 -22.17 -12.92 -14.19
C HIS A 234 -21.58 -11.96 -13.15
N TYR A 235 -20.41 -12.28 -12.62
CA TYR A 235 -19.74 -11.54 -11.58
C TYR A 235 -18.32 -11.15 -12.01
N TYR A 236 -18.08 -9.85 -12.11
CA TYR A 236 -16.83 -9.26 -12.56
C TYR A 236 -16.19 -8.41 -11.49
N LEU A 237 -14.86 -8.42 -11.45
CA LEU A 237 -14.06 -7.46 -10.71
C LEU A 237 -13.44 -6.47 -11.70
N ALA A 238 -13.74 -5.19 -11.57
CA ALA A 238 -13.15 -4.12 -12.34
C ALA A 238 -11.99 -3.47 -11.58
N VAL A 239 -10.82 -3.37 -12.22
CA VAL A 239 -9.61 -2.78 -11.64
C VAL A 239 -8.89 -1.92 -12.67
N LEU A 240 -8.05 -1.00 -12.20
CA LEU A 240 -7.21 -0.16 -13.05
C LEU A 240 -6.18 -1.01 -13.82
N ASN A 241 -5.96 -0.66 -15.08
CA ASN A 241 -4.96 -1.30 -15.91
C ASN A 241 -3.57 -0.69 -15.66
N ALA A 242 -2.67 -1.45 -15.05
CA ALA A 242 -1.31 -1.00 -14.74
C ALA A 242 -0.48 -0.64 -15.98
N ASP A 243 -0.84 -1.18 -17.16
CA ASP A 243 -0.13 -0.94 -18.42
C ASP A 243 -0.70 0.25 -19.22
N TYR A 244 -1.79 0.86 -18.74
CA TYR A 244 -2.41 2.01 -19.39
C TYR A 244 -1.52 3.25 -19.29
N ILE A 245 -1.38 3.97 -20.40
CA ILE A 245 -0.65 5.25 -20.46
C ILE A 245 -1.60 6.36 -20.90
N PHE A 246 -1.80 7.34 -20.05
CA PHE A 246 -2.68 8.47 -20.34
C PHE A 246 -2.11 9.37 -21.44
N ASP A 247 -2.92 9.69 -22.44
CA ASP A 247 -2.53 10.52 -23.60
C ASP A 247 -2.55 12.03 -23.31
N GLY A 248 -3.12 12.44 -22.16
CA GLY A 248 -3.26 13.83 -21.76
C GLY A 248 -4.51 14.52 -22.36
N SER A 249 -5.54 13.76 -22.73
CA SER A 249 -6.79 14.31 -23.28
C SER A 249 -7.69 14.87 -22.18
N TYR A 250 -8.21 16.10 -22.41
CA TYR A 250 -9.14 16.78 -21.50
C TYR A 250 -10.32 17.36 -22.26
N GLU A 251 -11.49 17.32 -21.63
CA GLU A 251 -12.68 18.03 -22.08
C GLU A 251 -13.33 18.75 -20.90
N ASN A 252 -13.59 20.05 -21.07
CA ASN A 252 -14.17 20.89 -20.01
C ASN A 252 -13.41 20.84 -18.67
N GLY A 253 -12.07 20.69 -18.70
CA GLY A 253 -11.22 20.60 -17.52
C GLY A 253 -11.20 19.24 -16.85
N LYS A 254 -11.88 18.21 -17.40
CA LYS A 254 -11.86 16.84 -16.91
C LYS A 254 -11.04 15.95 -17.83
N ALA A 255 -10.24 15.06 -17.25
CA ALA A 255 -9.50 14.04 -18.00
C ALA A 255 -10.47 13.07 -18.70
N ILE A 256 -10.15 12.71 -19.94
CA ILE A 256 -10.90 11.72 -20.72
C ILE A 256 -9.96 10.57 -21.04
N TYR A 257 -10.34 9.38 -20.63
CA TYR A 257 -9.52 8.19 -20.79
C TYR A 257 -9.93 7.41 -22.03
N HIS A 258 -9.23 7.70 -23.15
CA HIS A 258 -9.33 6.94 -24.38
C HIS A 258 -8.44 5.68 -24.31
N GLN A 259 -8.63 4.75 -25.23
CA GLN A 259 -7.63 3.69 -25.42
C GLN A 259 -6.27 4.34 -25.69
N ASP A 260 -5.23 3.82 -25.02
CA ASP A 260 -3.87 4.27 -25.25
C ASP A 260 -3.33 3.78 -26.62
N GLU A 261 -2.12 4.21 -26.98
CA GLU A 261 -1.47 3.84 -28.25
C GLU A 261 -1.29 2.31 -28.43
N SER A 262 -1.30 1.56 -27.33
CA SER A 262 -1.20 0.09 -27.32
C SER A 262 -2.58 -0.60 -27.33
N GLY A 263 -3.67 0.16 -27.36
CA GLY A 263 -5.05 -0.34 -27.33
C GLY A 263 -5.51 -0.75 -25.93
N ASN A 264 -4.86 -0.28 -24.87
CA ASN A 264 -5.28 -0.54 -23.50
C ASN A 264 -6.39 0.40 -23.07
N GLU A 265 -7.39 -0.13 -22.38
CA GLU A 265 -8.36 0.66 -21.59
C GLU A 265 -7.81 0.93 -20.20
N ILE A 266 -8.29 2.03 -19.57
CA ILE A 266 -7.90 2.39 -18.20
C ILE A 266 -8.42 1.39 -17.14
N ILE A 267 -9.55 0.72 -17.40
CA ILE A 267 -10.14 -0.31 -16.55
C ILE A 267 -10.10 -1.66 -17.28
N ASN A 268 -9.80 -2.72 -16.54
CA ASN A 268 -9.93 -4.10 -16.98
C ASN A 268 -10.88 -4.86 -16.07
N PHE A 269 -11.58 -5.84 -16.63
CA PHE A 269 -12.59 -6.66 -15.98
C PHE A 269 -12.08 -8.09 -15.84
N PHE A 270 -12.13 -8.66 -14.65
CA PHE A 270 -11.85 -10.07 -14.40
C PHE A 270 -13.17 -10.81 -14.20
N ASP A 271 -13.47 -11.77 -15.05
CA ASP A 271 -14.63 -12.64 -14.90
C ASP A 271 -14.34 -13.70 -13.83
N PHE A 272 -15.00 -13.56 -12.69
CA PHE A 272 -14.90 -14.50 -11.57
C PHE A 272 -16.23 -15.21 -11.31
N THR A 273 -17.10 -15.30 -12.32
CA THR A 273 -18.42 -15.94 -12.21
C THR A 273 -18.32 -17.35 -11.67
N ASN A 274 -17.48 -18.21 -12.25
CA ASN A 274 -17.33 -19.59 -11.80
C ASN A 274 -16.59 -19.68 -10.45
N LEU A 275 -15.55 -18.87 -10.25
CA LEU A 275 -14.77 -18.88 -9.02
C LEU A 275 -15.62 -18.47 -7.81
N THR A 276 -16.41 -17.39 -7.92
CA THR A 276 -17.32 -16.95 -6.85
C THR A 276 -18.42 -17.97 -6.57
N LYS A 277 -18.85 -18.75 -7.58
CA LYS A 277 -19.79 -19.86 -7.40
C LYS A 277 -19.20 -20.98 -6.56
N ILE A 278 -17.96 -21.38 -6.85
CA ILE A 278 -17.23 -22.40 -6.10
C ILE A 278 -17.05 -21.98 -4.63
N MET A 279 -16.93 -20.69 -4.36
CA MET A 279 -16.76 -20.16 -3.00
C MET A 279 -18.05 -20.14 -2.15
N GLN A 280 -19.24 -20.28 -2.72
CA GLN A 280 -20.51 -20.14 -1.99
C GLN A 280 -20.63 -21.04 -0.75
N PRO A 281 -20.25 -22.33 -0.77
CA PRO A 281 -20.31 -23.17 0.44
C PRO A 281 -19.48 -22.60 1.60
N LYS A 282 -18.35 -21.96 1.29
CA LYS A 282 -17.50 -21.29 2.29
C LYS A 282 -18.16 -20.02 2.84
N ILE A 283 -18.80 -19.24 1.97
CA ILE A 283 -19.51 -18.02 2.38
C ILE A 283 -20.70 -18.38 3.30
N GLU A 284 -21.46 -19.43 2.98
CA GLU A 284 -22.55 -19.92 3.85
C GLU A 284 -22.04 -20.41 5.21
N GLU A 285 -20.88 -21.09 5.24
CA GLU A 285 -20.24 -21.48 6.51
C GLU A 285 -19.86 -20.26 7.35
N ASP A 286 -19.28 -19.24 6.71
CA ASP A 286 -18.89 -17.99 7.38
C ASP A 286 -20.13 -17.22 7.87
N ALA A 287 -21.23 -17.17 7.07
CA ALA A 287 -22.52 -16.60 7.51
C ALA A 287 -23.03 -17.28 8.78
N LYS A 288 -23.08 -18.61 8.82
CA LYS A 288 -23.51 -19.37 10.02
C LYS A 288 -22.64 -19.12 11.24
N LYS A 289 -21.33 -18.85 11.05
CA LYS A 289 -20.41 -18.48 12.14
C LYS A 289 -20.74 -17.09 12.67
N ILE A 290 -20.90 -16.12 11.77
CA ILE A 290 -21.26 -14.74 12.10
C ILE A 290 -22.59 -14.71 12.87
N GLU A 291 -23.62 -15.39 12.36
CA GLU A 291 -24.93 -15.47 12.97
C GLU A 291 -24.85 -15.99 14.41
N ARG A 292 -24.12 -17.09 14.65
CA ARG A 292 -23.92 -17.64 15.99
C ARG A 292 -23.27 -16.63 16.94
N VAL A 293 -22.23 -15.93 16.47
CA VAL A 293 -21.53 -14.94 17.28
C VAL A 293 -22.42 -13.73 17.60
N LEU A 294 -23.20 -13.27 16.65
CA LEU A 294 -24.09 -12.12 16.82
C LEU A 294 -25.32 -12.41 17.71
N PHE A 295 -25.75 -13.66 17.79
CA PHE A 295 -26.82 -14.08 18.71
C PHE A 295 -26.31 -14.37 20.13
N ASP A 296 -25.05 -14.77 20.30
CA ASP A 296 -24.41 -14.98 21.60
C ASP A 296 -23.18 -14.06 21.73
N LEU A 297 -23.44 -12.79 22.07
CA LEU A 297 -22.43 -11.72 22.16
C LEU A 297 -21.43 -11.91 23.32
N LYS A 298 -20.98 -13.13 23.59
CA LYS A 298 -19.89 -13.38 24.53
C LYS A 298 -18.56 -12.96 23.92
N ASP A 299 -17.67 -12.40 24.74
CA ASP A 299 -16.31 -12.11 24.30
C ASP A 299 -15.65 -13.39 23.75
N GLN A 300 -15.35 -13.35 22.46
CA GLN A 300 -14.71 -14.44 21.74
C GLN A 300 -13.21 -14.24 21.86
N ASN A 301 -12.59 -14.76 22.90
CA ASN A 301 -11.13 -14.71 22.98
C ASN A 301 -10.53 -15.53 21.83
N CYS A 302 -9.67 -14.92 21.02
CA CYS A 302 -9.02 -15.55 19.89
C CYS A 302 -7.58 -15.06 19.78
N ASP A 303 -6.72 -15.93 19.24
CA ASP A 303 -5.34 -15.59 18.95
C ASP A 303 -5.24 -14.47 17.92
N LEU A 304 -4.21 -13.64 18.06
CA LEU A 304 -3.86 -12.64 17.06
C LEU A 304 -3.37 -13.35 15.79
N GLY A 305 -3.85 -12.90 14.66
CA GLY A 305 -3.56 -13.51 13.37
C GLY A 305 -3.19 -12.50 12.28
N LYS A 306 -2.96 -13.00 11.08
CA LYS A 306 -2.53 -12.21 9.91
C LYS A 306 -3.38 -10.95 9.68
N TRP A 307 -4.68 -11.02 9.93
CA TRP A 307 -5.61 -9.95 9.66
C TRP A 307 -5.63 -8.85 10.73
N CYS A 308 -5.02 -9.08 11.91
CA CYS A 308 -4.83 -8.05 12.94
C CYS A 308 -3.91 -6.92 12.46
N GLN A 309 -3.01 -7.20 11.55
CA GLN A 309 -2.19 -6.25 10.77
C GLN A 309 -1.57 -5.11 11.59
N TYR A 310 -0.94 -5.43 12.70
CA TYR A 310 -0.41 -4.45 13.67
C TYR A 310 0.61 -3.44 13.07
N LYS A 311 1.20 -3.75 11.90
CA LYS A 311 2.16 -2.88 11.20
C LYS A 311 1.56 -2.16 9.99
N LYS A 312 0.30 -2.44 9.66
CA LYS A 312 -0.34 -1.87 8.47
C LYS A 312 -1.38 -0.86 8.86
N PRO A 313 -1.43 0.30 8.21
CA PRO A 313 -2.61 1.16 8.23
C PRO A 313 -3.83 0.38 7.71
N GLY A 314 -5.01 0.71 8.17
CA GLY A 314 -6.20 -0.10 7.88
C GLY A 314 -6.19 -1.49 8.54
N GLY A 315 -5.28 -1.73 9.50
CA GLY A 315 -5.33 -2.88 10.39
C GLY A 315 -6.58 -2.88 11.27
N CYS A 316 -6.79 -3.97 12.00
CA CYS A 316 -7.95 -4.08 12.88
C CYS A 316 -8.04 -2.88 13.85
N LYS A 317 -9.11 -2.08 13.75
CA LYS A 317 -9.34 -0.89 14.61
C LYS A 317 -9.36 -1.19 16.12
N TYR A 318 -9.59 -2.44 16.51
CA TYR A 318 -9.57 -2.88 17.91
C TYR A 318 -8.20 -3.40 18.36
N PHE A 319 -7.21 -3.51 17.47
CA PHE A 319 -5.91 -4.10 17.81
C PHE A 319 -5.21 -3.32 18.91
N ASN A 320 -4.92 -2.05 18.71
CA ASN A 320 -4.17 -1.22 19.66
C ASN A 320 -4.93 -1.00 20.96
N ALA A 321 -6.26 -0.78 20.89
CA ALA A 321 -7.06 -0.45 22.06
C ALA A 321 -7.45 -1.66 22.92
N VAL A 322 -7.52 -2.86 22.34
CA VAL A 322 -8.05 -4.06 23.01
C VAL A 322 -7.08 -5.23 22.96
N CYS A 323 -6.81 -5.76 21.75
CA CYS A 323 -6.12 -7.05 21.63
C CYS A 323 -4.61 -6.94 21.78
N GLY A 324 -4.01 -5.83 21.36
CA GLY A 324 -2.58 -5.56 21.42
C GLY A 324 -2.16 -4.51 22.45
N LYS A 325 -3.10 -4.09 23.33
CA LYS A 325 -2.87 -2.99 24.30
C LYS A 325 -1.68 -3.19 25.24
N ASP A 326 -1.35 -4.45 25.52
CA ASP A 326 -0.26 -4.83 26.43
C ASP A 326 1.09 -4.99 25.69
N ILE A 327 1.12 -4.85 24.36
CA ILE A 327 2.35 -4.93 23.57
C ILE A 327 3.13 -3.62 23.77
N PRO A 328 4.41 -3.68 24.17
CA PRO A 328 5.23 -2.49 24.32
C PRO A 328 5.34 -1.71 23.02
N HIS A 329 5.16 -0.38 23.05
CA HIS A 329 5.32 0.51 21.90
C HIS A 329 6.77 0.57 21.38
N LYS A 330 7.75 0.31 22.26
CA LYS A 330 9.18 0.23 21.91
C LYS A 330 9.73 -1.13 22.34
N ASN A 331 10.63 -1.67 21.55
CA ASN A 331 11.36 -2.89 21.85
C ASN A 331 10.45 -4.08 22.20
N SER A 332 9.30 -4.18 21.53
CA SER A 332 8.48 -5.39 21.58
C SER A 332 9.20 -6.57 20.91
N SER A 333 8.75 -7.78 21.16
CA SER A 333 9.29 -8.98 20.48
C SER A 333 9.13 -8.93 18.96
N LEU A 334 8.27 -8.07 18.45
CA LEU A 334 8.03 -7.82 17.03
C LEU A 334 9.08 -6.91 16.39
N ASN A 335 9.91 -6.23 17.18
CA ASN A 335 10.91 -5.27 16.71
C ASN A 335 12.29 -5.88 16.40
N TYR A 336 12.43 -7.20 16.42
CA TYR A 336 13.64 -7.83 15.93
C TYR A 336 13.78 -7.64 14.42
N ILE A 337 14.94 -7.12 13.98
CA ILE A 337 15.20 -6.75 12.58
C ILE A 337 15.21 -7.99 11.70
N SER A 338 14.58 -7.90 10.51
CA SER A 338 14.55 -8.96 9.50
C SER A 338 14.06 -10.33 10.04
N ASN A 339 13.12 -10.32 10.99
CA ASN A 339 12.63 -11.53 11.64
C ASN A 339 11.42 -12.18 10.93
N GLY A 340 11.23 -11.95 9.63
CA GLY A 340 10.13 -12.57 8.87
C GLY A 340 10.10 -14.11 8.91
N GLN A 341 11.24 -14.74 9.13
CA GLN A 341 11.36 -16.21 9.30
C GLN A 341 11.08 -16.68 10.75
N GLY A 342 10.97 -15.75 11.70
CA GLY A 342 10.77 -16.06 13.13
C GLY A 342 11.98 -16.74 13.78
N PHE A 343 11.78 -17.14 15.04
CA PHE A 343 12.77 -17.84 15.84
C PHE A 343 12.61 -19.35 15.67
N ALA A 344 13.74 -20.08 15.65
CA ALA A 344 13.77 -21.53 15.70
C ALA A 344 13.57 -21.98 17.15
N THR A 345 12.62 -22.87 17.39
CA THR A 345 12.34 -23.48 18.69
C THR A 345 12.35 -25.00 18.58
N PRO A 346 12.41 -25.75 19.70
CA PRO A 346 12.31 -27.20 19.66
C PRO A 346 11.01 -27.72 18.99
N GLU A 347 9.94 -26.92 19.04
CA GLU A 347 8.62 -27.29 18.51
C GLU A 347 8.41 -26.83 17.05
N GLY A 348 9.40 -26.16 16.45
CA GLY A 348 9.31 -25.58 15.12
C GLY A 348 9.66 -24.09 15.11
N ARG A 349 9.12 -23.34 14.13
CA ARG A 349 9.35 -21.88 14.05
C ARG A 349 8.17 -21.11 14.62
N ILE A 350 8.50 -20.12 15.46
CA ILE A 350 7.54 -19.14 16.00
C ILE A 350 7.84 -17.75 15.43
N LYS A 351 6.82 -17.05 14.96
CA LYS A 351 7.01 -15.75 14.27
C LYS A 351 5.86 -14.79 14.48
N GLY A 352 6.16 -13.50 14.35
CA GLY A 352 5.16 -12.44 14.36
C GLY A 352 4.25 -12.50 15.58
N LEU A 353 2.94 -12.44 15.35
CA LEU A 353 1.94 -12.40 16.42
C LEU A 353 1.84 -13.70 17.24
N ASP A 354 2.41 -14.83 16.76
CA ASP A 354 2.47 -16.07 17.55
C ASP A 354 3.33 -15.90 18.81
N LEU A 355 4.35 -14.99 18.78
CA LEU A 355 5.13 -14.64 19.98
C LEU A 355 4.21 -13.98 21.02
N ILE A 356 3.41 -13.02 20.59
CA ILE A 356 2.48 -12.29 21.45
C ILE A 356 1.43 -13.25 22.04
N ASN A 357 0.85 -14.13 21.22
CA ASN A 357 -0.11 -15.14 21.65
C ASN A 357 0.45 -16.08 22.73
N ARG A 358 1.76 -16.31 22.74
CA ARG A 358 2.46 -17.11 23.76
C ARG A 358 2.99 -16.29 24.93
N GLY A 359 2.70 -14.99 24.99
CA GLY A 359 3.08 -14.10 26.10
C GLY A 359 4.49 -13.48 26.00
N TYR A 360 5.21 -13.66 24.88
CA TYR A 360 6.49 -12.99 24.65
C TYR A 360 6.26 -11.58 24.09
N LEU A 361 5.94 -10.62 24.95
CA LEU A 361 5.53 -9.27 24.54
C LEU A 361 6.72 -8.38 24.23
N GLY A 362 7.69 -8.33 25.13
CA GLY A 362 8.91 -7.54 24.97
C GLY A 362 10.05 -8.32 24.29
N MET A 363 11.02 -7.60 23.78
CA MET A 363 12.20 -8.19 23.15
C MET A 363 12.98 -9.10 24.12
N LEU A 364 13.05 -8.73 25.40
CA LEU A 364 13.75 -9.51 26.41
C LEU A 364 12.96 -10.74 26.90
N ASP A 365 11.66 -10.82 26.62
CA ASP A 365 10.85 -11.99 26.97
C ASP A 365 11.16 -13.18 26.07
N VAL A 366 11.72 -12.95 24.87
CA VAL A 366 12.12 -14.03 23.96
C VAL A 366 13.29 -14.81 24.55
N PRO A 367 13.20 -16.16 24.70
CA PRO A 367 14.28 -16.96 25.24
C PRO A 367 15.61 -16.78 24.51
N GLU A 368 16.69 -16.63 25.22
CA GLU A 368 18.02 -16.35 24.65
C GLU A 368 18.48 -17.47 23.70
N GLU A 369 18.18 -18.71 24.03
CA GLU A 369 18.50 -19.89 23.23
C GLU A 369 17.81 -19.94 21.87
N TRP A 370 16.76 -19.11 21.64
CA TRP A 370 16.11 -18.96 20.32
C TRP A 370 16.81 -17.92 19.46
N ILE A 371 17.68 -17.10 20.06
CA ILE A 371 18.33 -15.98 19.40
C ILE A 371 19.65 -16.46 18.78
N THR A 372 19.60 -16.87 17.53
CA THR A 372 20.77 -17.42 16.81
C THR A 372 21.44 -16.41 15.87
N ARG A 373 20.72 -15.32 15.49
CA ARG A 373 21.24 -14.31 14.57
C ARG A 373 22.06 -13.27 15.34
N LYS A 374 23.24 -12.93 14.82
CA LYS A 374 24.11 -11.91 15.42
C LYS A 374 23.44 -10.55 15.56
N THR A 375 22.64 -10.14 14.56
CA THR A 375 21.86 -8.90 14.62
C THR A 375 20.88 -8.87 15.80
N HIS A 376 20.20 -10.00 16.06
CA HIS A 376 19.25 -10.10 17.17
C HIS A 376 19.96 -10.13 18.54
N MET A 377 21.13 -10.77 18.62
CA MET A 377 21.96 -10.76 19.82
C MET A 377 22.39 -9.32 20.15
N LEU A 378 22.87 -8.59 19.15
CA LEU A 378 23.29 -7.19 19.32
C LEU A 378 22.12 -6.27 19.71
N GLN A 379 20.93 -6.46 19.12
CA GLN A 379 19.73 -5.71 19.52
C GLN A 379 19.39 -5.93 21.00
N ARG A 380 19.40 -7.22 21.42
CA ARG A 380 19.15 -7.59 22.81
C ARG A 380 20.19 -7.01 23.75
N GLU A 381 21.49 -7.11 23.44
CA GLU A 381 22.57 -6.54 24.23
C GLU A 381 22.43 -5.01 24.39
N CYS A 382 22.07 -4.31 23.30
CA CYS A 382 21.86 -2.87 23.35
C CYS A 382 20.71 -2.48 24.28
N LEU A 383 19.65 -3.27 24.31
CA LEU A 383 18.51 -3.06 25.20
C LEU A 383 18.83 -3.43 26.65
N GLU A 384 19.41 -4.61 26.89
CA GLU A 384 19.66 -5.17 28.21
C GLU A 384 20.71 -4.38 28.99
N PHE A 385 21.78 -3.94 28.29
CA PHE A 385 22.91 -3.25 28.92
C PHE A 385 22.95 -1.74 28.66
N ASP A 386 21.91 -1.20 28.07
CA ASP A 386 21.83 0.23 27.69
C ASP A 386 23.06 0.69 26.88
N LYS A 387 23.43 -0.11 25.89
CA LYS A 387 24.61 0.13 25.04
C LYS A 387 24.23 0.70 23.69
N VAL A 388 25.19 1.39 23.09
CA VAL A 388 25.16 1.71 21.66
C VAL A 388 26.17 0.80 20.96
N TYR A 389 25.70 0.14 19.89
CA TYR A 389 26.57 -0.63 19.01
C TYR A 389 27.04 0.23 17.83
N VAL A 390 28.35 0.23 17.57
CA VAL A 390 28.95 0.87 16.39
C VAL A 390 30.05 -0.01 15.85
N ASN A 391 29.95 -0.41 14.57
CA ASN A 391 31.07 -0.99 13.84
C ASN A 391 31.85 0.14 13.13
N LYS A 392 32.82 0.72 13.84
CA LYS A 392 33.56 1.90 13.36
C LYS A 392 34.30 1.66 12.05
N GLU A 393 34.92 0.51 11.88
CA GLU A 393 35.70 0.18 10.65
C GLU A 393 34.78 0.02 9.46
N LYS A 394 33.70 -0.73 9.62
CA LYS A 394 32.72 -0.95 8.55
C LYS A 394 32.01 0.35 8.17
N LEU A 395 31.58 1.16 9.15
CA LEU A 395 31.00 2.47 8.92
C LEU A 395 31.97 3.40 8.18
N LYS A 396 33.25 3.43 8.59
CA LYS A 396 34.30 4.21 7.92
C LYS A 396 34.49 3.79 6.46
N SER A 397 34.48 2.48 6.21
CA SER A 397 34.58 1.95 4.84
C SER A 397 33.40 2.38 3.96
N GLY A 398 32.18 2.39 4.51
CA GLY A 398 30.99 2.93 3.83
C GLY A 398 31.08 4.43 3.56
N LEU A 399 31.45 5.23 4.58
CA LEU A 399 31.62 6.68 4.43
C LEU A 399 32.65 7.06 3.35
N ASN A 400 33.71 6.26 3.19
CA ASN A 400 34.74 6.47 2.17
C ASN A 400 34.26 6.25 0.73
N GLN A 401 33.05 5.69 0.51
CA GLN A 401 32.46 5.55 -0.81
C GLN A 401 31.83 6.85 -1.32
N LEU A 402 31.52 7.78 -0.41
CA LEU A 402 30.89 9.04 -0.76
C LEU A 402 31.86 9.94 -1.57
N LYS A 403 31.34 10.49 -2.65
CA LYS A 403 32.03 11.43 -3.53
C LYS A 403 31.35 12.79 -3.46
N TYR A 404 32.16 13.86 -3.43
CA TYR A 404 31.65 15.23 -3.33
C TYR A 404 31.51 15.87 -4.72
N PRO A 405 30.54 16.80 -4.88
CA PRO A 405 29.54 17.18 -3.87
C PRO A 405 28.56 16.05 -3.55
N ILE A 406 27.99 16.05 -2.32
CA ILE A 406 26.88 15.18 -1.97
C ILE A 406 25.59 15.97 -2.17
N TYR A 407 24.67 15.38 -2.92
CA TYR A 407 23.34 15.89 -3.24
C TYR A 407 22.32 15.16 -2.37
N HIS A 408 21.93 15.72 -1.22
CA HIS A 408 20.89 15.17 -0.35
C HIS A 408 19.53 15.49 -0.94
N LEU A 409 18.88 14.51 -1.55
CA LEU A 409 17.63 14.66 -2.30
C LEU A 409 16.49 13.93 -1.61
N ASP A 410 15.32 14.57 -1.61
CA ASP A 410 14.05 14.00 -1.20
C ASP A 410 12.92 14.49 -2.10
N PHE A 411 12.01 13.59 -2.49
CA PHE A 411 10.84 13.89 -3.30
C PHE A 411 9.56 13.70 -2.50
N GLU A 412 8.63 14.65 -2.64
CA GLU A 412 7.24 14.44 -2.30
C GLU A 412 6.43 14.12 -3.56
N THR A 413 5.58 13.09 -3.47
CA THR A 413 4.85 12.54 -4.61
C THR A 413 3.35 12.42 -4.36
N PHE A 414 2.58 12.45 -5.44
CA PHE A 414 1.14 12.31 -5.41
C PHE A 414 0.70 11.04 -6.13
N PRO A 415 0.41 9.93 -5.40
CA PRO A 415 0.02 8.65 -5.97
C PRO A 415 -1.47 8.66 -6.36
N CYS A 416 -1.81 9.17 -7.54
CA CYS A 416 -3.18 9.22 -7.99
C CYS A 416 -3.61 7.88 -8.64
N PRO A 417 -4.77 7.28 -8.26
CA PRO A 417 -5.28 6.09 -8.92
C PRO A 417 -5.57 6.34 -10.41
N MET A 418 -6.12 7.50 -10.73
CA MET A 418 -6.38 7.92 -12.11
C MET A 418 -5.24 8.82 -12.60
N PRO A 419 -4.56 8.49 -13.72
CA PRO A 419 -3.51 9.35 -14.26
C PRO A 419 -4.05 10.76 -14.54
N ARG A 420 -3.27 11.76 -14.12
CA ARG A 420 -3.64 13.18 -14.26
C ARG A 420 -2.99 13.85 -15.45
N PHE A 421 -1.79 13.44 -15.80
CA PHE A 421 -0.99 14.13 -16.81
C PHE A 421 -0.53 13.17 -17.91
N LYS A 422 -0.23 13.72 -19.07
CA LYS A 422 0.27 12.95 -20.20
C LYS A 422 1.48 12.10 -19.83
N GLY A 423 1.45 10.81 -20.22
CA GLY A 423 2.50 9.84 -19.95
C GLY A 423 2.43 9.17 -18.59
N GLU A 424 1.47 9.54 -17.75
CA GLU A 424 1.19 8.85 -16.48
C GLU A 424 0.44 7.53 -16.68
N TRP A 425 0.58 6.65 -15.69
CA TRP A 425 -0.18 5.41 -15.53
C TRP A 425 -0.81 5.36 -14.13
N PRO A 426 -1.78 4.48 -13.88
CA PRO A 426 -2.42 4.36 -12.57
C PRO A 426 -1.43 4.16 -11.43
N TYR A 427 -1.58 4.96 -10.36
CA TYR A 427 -0.71 4.97 -9.17
C TYR A 427 0.76 5.33 -9.40
N ILE A 428 1.10 5.97 -10.52
CA ILE A 428 2.43 6.56 -10.62
C ILE A 428 2.66 7.53 -9.45
N GLN A 429 3.83 7.44 -8.86
CA GLN A 429 4.28 8.37 -7.81
C GLN A 429 4.73 9.69 -8.46
N SER A 430 3.76 10.52 -8.88
CA SER A 430 4.05 11.74 -9.62
C SER A 430 4.67 12.80 -8.72
N PRO A 431 5.96 13.19 -8.87
CA PRO A 431 6.59 14.18 -8.02
C PRO A 431 5.96 15.56 -8.20
N PHE A 432 5.64 16.22 -7.08
CA PHE A 432 5.16 17.61 -7.07
C PHE A 432 6.11 18.54 -6.30
N GLU A 433 7.03 17.98 -5.51
CA GLU A 433 8.01 18.71 -4.74
C GLU A 433 9.33 17.93 -4.69
N PHE A 434 10.45 18.65 -4.61
CA PHE A 434 11.70 18.12 -4.11
C PHE A 434 12.40 19.16 -3.24
N SER A 435 13.19 18.68 -2.28
CA SER A 435 14.22 19.45 -1.59
C SER A 435 15.60 18.87 -1.88
N LEU A 436 16.58 19.72 -1.96
CA LEU A 436 17.97 19.38 -2.25
C LEU A 436 18.91 20.20 -1.37
N HIS A 437 19.72 19.53 -0.52
CA HIS A 437 20.88 20.16 0.10
C HIS A 437 22.16 19.73 -0.61
N ILE A 438 23.06 20.67 -0.87
CA ILE A 438 24.33 20.41 -1.56
C ILE A 438 25.49 20.57 -0.57
N GLU A 439 26.13 19.47 -0.24
CA GLU A 439 27.31 19.43 0.61
C GLU A 439 28.56 19.32 -0.27
N ASN A 440 29.33 20.40 -0.39
CA ASN A 440 30.50 20.48 -1.28
C ASN A 440 31.74 19.80 -0.71
N GLU A 441 31.91 19.82 0.61
CA GLU A 441 33.02 19.21 1.35
C GLU A 441 32.48 18.62 2.67
N PRO A 442 33.17 17.64 3.28
CA PRO A 442 32.70 16.99 4.51
C PRO A 442 32.35 17.98 5.63
N GLY A 443 31.05 17.99 6.01
CA GLY A 443 30.55 18.88 7.08
C GLY A 443 30.39 20.35 6.67
N VAL A 444 30.45 20.64 5.38
CA VAL A 444 30.27 22.02 4.85
C VAL A 444 28.96 22.07 4.08
N CYS A 445 27.87 22.31 4.80
CA CYS A 445 26.53 22.52 4.27
C CYS A 445 25.76 23.45 5.19
N ASP A 446 25.24 24.54 4.67
CA ASP A 446 24.40 25.50 5.40
C ASP A 446 22.92 25.23 5.10
N LYS A 447 22.11 25.10 6.15
CA LYS A 447 20.70 24.72 6.02
C LYS A 447 19.91 25.60 5.06
N GLU A 448 20.20 26.92 5.06
CA GLU A 448 19.40 27.88 4.28
C GLU A 448 20.04 28.23 2.93
N LYS A 449 21.40 28.31 2.89
CA LYS A 449 22.12 28.77 1.69
C LYS A 449 22.39 27.69 0.69
N ASP A 450 22.57 26.44 1.16
CA ASP A 450 22.90 25.32 0.32
C ASP A 450 21.66 24.42 0.03
N ASN A 451 20.45 24.97 0.27
CA ASN A 451 19.18 24.33 0.01
C ASN A 451 18.50 24.91 -1.23
N TYR A 452 17.91 24.02 -2.02
CA TYR A 452 17.10 24.32 -3.20
C TYR A 452 15.81 23.50 -3.12
N VAL A 453 14.66 24.18 -3.27
CA VAL A 453 13.35 23.54 -3.24
C VAL A 453 12.59 23.87 -4.51
N PHE A 454 12.00 22.87 -5.14
CA PHE A 454 10.94 23.04 -6.11
C PHE A 454 9.64 22.54 -5.50
N LEU A 455 8.59 23.33 -5.57
CA LEU A 455 7.24 22.93 -5.19
C LEU A 455 6.25 23.41 -6.26
N ALA A 456 5.44 22.50 -6.79
CA ALA A 456 4.39 22.83 -7.73
C ALA A 456 3.40 23.83 -7.09
N LYS A 457 3.02 24.84 -7.88
CA LYS A 457 2.17 25.95 -7.40
C LYS A 457 0.69 25.67 -7.61
N THR A 458 0.38 24.74 -8.50
CA THR A 458 -0.98 24.43 -8.94
C THR A 458 -1.13 22.90 -9.12
N HIS A 459 -2.33 22.49 -9.54
CA HIS A 459 -2.57 21.12 -10.00
C HIS A 459 -2.34 20.94 -11.51
N GLU A 460 -1.77 21.92 -12.20
CA GLU A 460 -1.32 21.77 -13.58
C GLU A 460 -0.03 20.96 -13.67
N ASP A 461 0.34 20.52 -14.87
CA ASP A 461 1.55 19.71 -15.06
C ASP A 461 2.82 20.57 -15.01
N GLU A 462 3.39 20.70 -13.83
CA GLU A 462 4.66 21.40 -13.57
C GLU A 462 5.86 20.44 -13.50
N ARG A 463 5.71 19.14 -13.86
CA ARG A 463 6.78 18.12 -13.76
C ARG A 463 7.97 18.41 -14.67
N GLU A 464 7.76 19.01 -15.83
CA GLU A 464 8.86 19.41 -16.70
C GLU A 464 9.72 20.51 -16.08
N ASP A 465 9.11 21.45 -15.37
CA ASP A 465 9.83 22.52 -14.68
C ASP A 465 10.55 21.98 -13.44
N LEU A 466 9.98 20.99 -12.74
CA LEU A 466 10.67 20.22 -11.70
C LEU A 466 11.92 19.52 -12.26
N VAL A 467 11.84 18.87 -13.41
CA VAL A 467 12.97 18.20 -14.09
C VAL A 467 14.06 19.20 -14.45
N LYS A 468 13.70 20.37 -15.00
CA LYS A 468 14.67 21.43 -15.34
C LYS A 468 15.40 21.93 -14.08
N ALA A 469 14.66 22.20 -13.01
CA ALA A 469 15.24 22.64 -11.73
C ALA A 469 16.19 21.58 -11.15
N LEU A 470 15.80 20.29 -11.20
CA LEU A 470 16.65 19.20 -10.73
C LEU A 470 17.98 19.11 -11.50
N ILE A 471 17.94 19.20 -12.84
CA ILE A 471 19.13 19.16 -13.71
C ILE A 471 19.99 20.41 -13.55
N GLU A 472 19.40 21.57 -13.27
CA GLU A 472 20.14 22.82 -13.04
C GLU A 472 21.03 22.73 -11.80
N HIS A 473 20.54 22.07 -10.74
CA HIS A 473 21.23 22.02 -9.45
C HIS A 473 22.09 20.78 -9.22
N ILE A 474 21.84 19.68 -9.94
CA ILE A 474 22.59 18.42 -9.80
C ILE A 474 23.46 18.19 -11.03
N ASP A 475 24.80 18.30 -10.86
CA ASP A 475 25.75 17.85 -11.88
C ASP A 475 25.86 16.32 -11.88
N GLY A 476 25.10 15.66 -12.75
CA GLY A 476 25.11 14.19 -12.89
C GLY A 476 26.46 13.60 -13.32
N SER A 477 27.47 14.40 -13.67
CA SER A 477 28.79 13.90 -14.04
C SER A 477 29.69 13.58 -12.84
N LYS A 478 29.37 14.09 -11.65
CA LYS A 478 30.18 13.97 -10.42
C LYS A 478 29.33 13.90 -9.15
N GLY A 479 29.96 13.57 -8.04
CA GLY A 479 29.33 13.57 -6.73
C GLY A 479 28.52 12.31 -6.42
N THR A 480 27.71 12.38 -5.39
CA THR A 480 26.84 11.33 -4.88
C THR A 480 25.42 11.85 -4.74
N LEU A 481 24.45 11.19 -5.33
CA LEU A 481 23.03 11.37 -5.02
C LEU A 481 22.73 10.61 -3.72
N PHE A 482 22.38 11.30 -2.67
CA PHE A 482 22.23 10.75 -1.32
C PHE A 482 20.80 10.91 -0.85
N ALA A 483 20.17 9.81 -0.49
CA ALA A 483 18.79 9.82 -0.03
C ALA A 483 18.55 8.78 1.09
N GLN A 484 17.45 8.93 1.79
CA GLN A 484 16.91 7.90 2.69
C GLN A 484 16.00 7.00 1.85
N ASN A 485 16.33 5.71 1.72
CA ASN A 485 15.64 4.79 0.81
C ASN A 485 15.81 5.18 -0.67
N VAL A 486 17.07 5.35 -1.09
CA VAL A 486 17.44 5.82 -2.45
C VAL A 486 16.72 5.12 -3.61
N PRO A 487 16.29 3.83 -3.53
CA PRO A 487 15.48 3.21 -4.58
C PRO A 487 14.20 3.98 -4.92
N PHE A 488 13.60 4.66 -3.97
CA PHE A 488 12.41 5.48 -4.23
C PHE A 488 12.75 6.67 -5.13
N GLU A 489 13.77 7.48 -4.79
CA GLU A 489 14.19 8.64 -5.58
C GLU A 489 14.69 8.23 -6.96
N MET A 490 15.47 7.17 -7.05
CA MET A 490 15.94 6.62 -8.31
C MET A 490 14.76 6.15 -9.19
N GLY A 491 13.75 5.54 -8.59
CA GLY A 491 12.50 5.20 -9.26
C GLY A 491 11.83 6.40 -9.90
N ARG A 492 11.66 7.49 -9.14
CA ARG A 492 11.07 8.76 -9.63
C ARG A 492 11.88 9.37 -10.76
N ILE A 493 13.20 9.44 -10.63
CA ILE A 493 14.09 9.95 -11.68
C ILE A 493 13.95 9.11 -12.97
N LYS A 494 13.90 7.80 -12.86
CA LYS A 494 13.71 6.89 -13.99
C LYS A 494 12.36 7.05 -14.68
N GLU A 495 11.29 7.25 -13.91
CA GLU A 495 9.95 7.53 -14.41
C GLU A 495 9.90 8.87 -15.15
N LEU A 496 10.47 9.92 -14.56
CA LEU A 496 10.61 11.23 -15.22
C LEU A 496 11.43 11.12 -16.52
N ALA A 497 12.48 10.31 -16.55
CA ALA A 497 13.27 10.07 -17.75
C ALA A 497 12.47 9.32 -18.86
N LYS A 498 11.47 8.52 -18.49
CA LYS A 498 10.54 7.88 -19.43
C LYS A 498 9.50 8.88 -19.95
N ILE A 499 8.95 9.72 -19.08
CA ILE A 499 7.93 10.72 -19.43
C ILE A 499 8.52 11.87 -20.25
N PHE A 500 9.75 12.29 -19.95
CA PHE A 500 10.46 13.38 -20.64
C PHE A 500 11.75 12.90 -21.34
N PRO A 501 11.64 12.19 -22.47
CA PRO A 501 12.80 11.56 -23.13
C PRO A 501 13.92 12.54 -23.52
N LYS A 502 13.60 13.82 -23.72
CA LYS A 502 14.59 14.88 -24.04
C LYS A 502 15.58 15.15 -22.91
N TYR A 503 15.24 14.81 -21.66
CA TYR A 503 16.10 14.96 -20.48
C TYR A 503 16.64 13.61 -19.96
N LYS A 504 16.38 12.53 -20.68
CA LYS A 504 16.70 11.15 -20.25
C LYS A 504 18.18 10.99 -19.92
N LYS A 505 19.07 11.59 -20.69
CA LYS A 505 20.52 11.45 -20.51
C LYS A 505 20.96 12.04 -19.18
N GLU A 506 20.55 13.28 -18.90
CA GLU A 506 20.90 14.01 -17.70
C GLU A 506 20.29 13.32 -16.45
N LEU A 507 19.01 12.97 -16.53
CA LEU A 507 18.33 12.27 -15.44
C LEU A 507 18.96 10.91 -15.12
N MET A 508 19.33 10.12 -16.13
CA MET A 508 19.99 8.83 -15.88
C MET A 508 21.43 8.99 -15.36
N GLN A 509 22.13 10.08 -15.68
CA GLN A 509 23.42 10.38 -15.06
C GLN A 509 23.28 10.68 -13.55
N ILE A 510 22.21 11.35 -13.15
CA ILE A 510 21.87 11.60 -11.74
C ILE A 510 21.50 10.27 -11.07
N HIS A 511 20.59 9.49 -11.69
CA HIS A 511 20.16 8.19 -11.21
C HIS A 511 21.33 7.25 -10.87
N ASP A 512 22.33 7.14 -11.73
CA ASP A 512 23.43 6.19 -11.59
C ASP A 512 24.42 6.54 -10.44
N ARG A 513 24.14 7.59 -9.67
CA ARG A 513 24.96 8.03 -8.54
C ARG A 513 24.31 7.83 -7.17
N GLY A 514 23.23 7.07 -7.14
CA GLY A 514 22.46 6.82 -5.92
C GLY A 514 23.26 6.14 -4.82
N PHE A 515 23.16 6.67 -3.60
CA PHE A 515 23.72 6.10 -2.38
C PHE A 515 22.73 6.31 -1.23
N ASP A 516 22.46 5.26 -0.47
CA ASP A 516 21.46 5.25 0.56
C ASP A 516 22.05 5.53 1.95
N LEU A 517 21.44 6.45 2.70
CA LEU A 517 21.76 6.68 4.11
C LEU A 517 21.61 5.40 4.94
N LEU A 518 20.62 4.55 4.59
CA LEU A 518 20.43 3.26 5.25
C LEU A 518 21.65 2.34 5.16
N TRP A 519 22.45 2.45 4.09
CA TRP A 519 23.67 1.64 3.97
C TRP A 519 24.73 2.00 5.02
N LEU A 520 24.68 3.22 5.54
CA LEU A 520 25.59 3.70 6.58
C LEU A 520 25.07 3.43 8.01
N VAL A 521 23.77 3.55 8.25
CA VAL A 521 23.17 3.31 9.57
C VAL A 521 22.89 1.82 9.76
N ASN A 522 22.13 1.24 8.86
CA ASN A 522 21.86 -0.20 8.82
C ASN A 522 23.02 -0.90 8.09
N THR A 523 22.78 -1.40 6.89
CA THR A 523 23.81 -2.02 6.06
C THR A 523 23.36 -2.16 4.62
N SER A 524 24.30 -2.43 3.70
CA SER A 524 24.09 -2.97 2.37
C SER A 524 24.99 -4.17 2.20
N SER A 525 24.44 -5.39 2.27
CA SER A 525 25.23 -6.61 2.14
C SER A 525 26.06 -6.60 0.87
N LYS A 526 25.47 -6.23 -0.26
CA LYS A 526 26.17 -6.16 -1.54
C LYS A 526 27.39 -5.21 -1.50
N MET A 527 27.17 -3.97 -1.03
CA MET A 527 28.26 -2.97 -0.98
C MET A 527 29.40 -3.43 -0.06
N TYR A 528 29.06 -3.96 1.12
CA TYR A 528 30.10 -4.36 2.08
C TYR A 528 30.82 -5.65 1.67
N GLU A 529 30.16 -6.58 0.99
CA GLU A 529 30.84 -7.73 0.37
C GLU A 529 31.83 -7.29 -0.73
N GLU A 530 31.45 -6.32 -1.57
CA GLU A 530 32.34 -5.71 -2.56
C GLU A 530 33.53 -4.97 -1.93
N LEU A 531 33.36 -4.48 -0.69
CA LEU A 531 34.43 -3.86 0.12
C LEU A 531 35.29 -4.89 0.88
N GLY A 532 35.03 -6.19 0.73
CA GLY A 532 35.84 -7.26 1.27
C GLY A 532 35.39 -7.81 2.63
N TYR A 533 34.23 -7.41 3.13
CA TYR A 533 33.64 -8.01 4.34
C TYR A 533 33.05 -9.38 4.02
N SER A 534 33.07 -10.29 5.00
CA SER A 534 32.40 -11.58 4.88
C SER A 534 30.88 -11.41 4.76
N GLU A 535 30.19 -12.39 4.19
CA GLU A 535 28.73 -12.40 4.06
C GLU A 535 28.02 -12.21 5.42
N GLU A 536 28.57 -12.77 6.48
CA GLU A 536 28.03 -12.62 7.83
C GLU A 536 28.20 -11.19 8.35
N GLU A 537 29.38 -10.61 8.25
CA GLU A 537 29.66 -9.24 8.67
C GLU A 537 28.90 -8.21 7.83
N ALA A 538 28.79 -8.45 6.52
CA ALA A 538 28.06 -7.58 5.61
C ALA A 538 26.57 -7.44 5.95
N LYS A 539 25.96 -8.45 6.57
CA LYS A 539 24.55 -8.48 6.99
C LYS A 539 24.28 -7.82 8.34
N ILE A 540 25.32 -7.50 9.13
CA ILE A 540 25.16 -6.84 10.42
C ILE A 540 25.03 -5.33 10.20
N PHE A 541 24.13 -4.67 10.93
CA PHE A 541 24.03 -3.21 10.91
C PHE A 541 25.33 -2.52 11.38
N ASN A 542 25.56 -1.29 10.94
CA ASN A 542 26.76 -0.52 11.33
C ASN A 542 26.56 0.21 12.66
N TYR A 543 25.33 0.60 12.94
CA TYR A 543 24.92 1.31 14.14
C TYR A 543 23.62 0.75 14.70
N TYR A 544 23.52 0.65 16.01
CA TYR A 544 22.24 0.34 16.66
C TYR A 544 22.17 0.98 18.07
N ASN A 545 21.01 1.57 18.33
CA ASN A 545 20.58 2.06 19.63
C ASN A 545 19.18 1.51 19.93
N LYS A 546 18.87 1.18 21.18
CA LYS A 546 17.55 0.65 21.59
C LYS A 546 16.38 1.54 21.18
N ASP A 547 16.59 2.88 21.09
CA ASP A 547 15.55 3.83 20.71
C ASP A 547 15.13 3.74 19.23
N LEU A 548 15.94 3.10 18.38
CA LEU A 548 15.56 2.76 17.01
C LEU A 548 14.40 1.74 16.99
N SER A 549 14.28 0.91 18.05
CA SER A 549 13.20 -0.07 18.18
C SER A 549 12.97 -0.93 16.93
N GLY A 550 14.07 -1.36 16.31
CA GLY A 550 14.07 -2.25 15.13
C GLY A 550 13.76 -1.56 13.79
N SER A 551 13.71 -0.23 13.73
CA SER A 551 13.50 0.55 12.51
C SER A 551 14.62 1.57 12.30
N PHE A 552 15.04 1.72 11.04
CA PHE A 552 16.05 2.70 10.63
C PHE A 552 15.44 3.85 9.80
N SER A 553 14.11 4.03 9.85
CA SER A 553 13.49 5.19 9.20
C SER A 553 14.07 6.51 9.74
N ILE A 554 14.08 7.56 8.92
CA ILE A 554 14.66 8.85 9.30
C ILE A 554 14.02 9.40 10.58
N LYS A 555 12.71 9.23 10.77
CA LYS A 555 11.96 9.64 11.98
C LYS A 555 12.37 8.89 13.25
N LYS A 556 12.98 7.70 13.12
CA LYS A 556 13.55 6.94 14.24
C LYS A 556 15.03 7.20 14.42
N THR A 557 15.74 7.42 13.32
CA THR A 557 17.19 7.63 13.33
C THR A 557 17.56 9.04 13.76
N LEU A 558 16.88 10.08 13.28
CA LEU A 558 17.18 11.46 13.61
C LEU A 558 17.15 11.77 15.12
N PRO A 559 16.13 11.37 15.90
CA PRO A 559 16.10 11.65 17.34
C PRO A 559 17.20 10.96 18.15
N VAL A 560 17.86 9.94 17.58
CA VAL A 560 18.98 9.25 18.24
C VAL A 560 20.28 10.04 18.11
N PHE A 561 20.40 10.85 17.06
CA PHE A 561 21.60 11.63 16.74
C PHE A 561 21.46 13.12 17.04
N SER A 562 20.25 13.65 17.15
CA SER A 562 20.00 15.09 17.23
C SER A 562 18.71 15.40 17.99
N ASP A 563 18.65 16.59 18.58
CA ASP A 563 17.40 17.15 19.14
C ASP A 563 16.46 17.71 18.06
N LEU A 564 16.85 17.64 16.79
CA LEU A 564 16.02 18.07 15.67
C LEU A 564 14.73 17.24 15.60
N SER A 565 13.60 17.89 15.40
CA SER A 565 12.29 17.26 15.50
C SER A 565 11.32 17.79 14.45
N TYR A 566 10.42 16.91 14.00
CA TYR A 566 9.27 17.28 13.13
C TYR A 566 8.06 17.78 13.93
N LYS A 567 8.11 17.77 15.27
CA LYS A 567 6.93 18.03 16.12
C LYS A 567 6.39 19.45 15.97
N ASP A 568 7.28 20.40 15.71
CA ASP A 568 6.94 21.81 15.62
C ASP A 568 6.55 22.25 14.21
N LEU A 569 6.68 21.37 13.21
CA LEU A 569 6.26 21.64 11.86
C LEU A 569 4.74 21.54 11.70
N THR A 570 4.17 22.33 10.81
CA THR A 570 2.74 22.27 10.45
C THR A 570 2.42 21.01 9.66
N VAL A 571 3.27 20.64 8.71
CA VAL A 571 3.27 19.35 7.99
C VAL A 571 4.34 18.48 8.64
N LYS A 572 3.98 17.23 9.02
CA LYS A 572 4.84 16.36 9.85
C LYS A 572 5.21 15.04 9.17
N ASN A 573 4.59 14.74 8.03
CA ASN A 573 4.82 13.51 7.29
C ASN A 573 4.32 13.65 5.84
N GLY A 574 4.81 12.79 4.94
CA GLY A 574 4.45 12.79 3.52
C GLY A 574 2.95 12.64 3.27
N THR A 575 2.22 11.93 4.15
CA THR A 575 0.74 11.83 4.07
C THR A 575 0.07 13.19 4.22
N GLU A 576 0.50 13.99 5.20
CA GLU A 576 0.00 15.34 5.37
C GLU A 576 0.39 16.22 4.17
N ALA A 577 1.59 16.04 3.61
CA ALA A 577 2.01 16.74 2.40
C ALA A 577 1.09 16.44 1.21
N ILE A 578 0.73 15.18 0.99
CA ILE A 578 -0.26 14.77 -0.04
C ILE A 578 -1.60 15.46 0.18
N VAL A 579 -2.09 15.52 1.44
CA VAL A 579 -3.38 16.16 1.78
C VAL A 579 -3.36 17.66 1.48
N GLU A 580 -2.30 18.34 1.89
CA GLU A 580 -2.19 19.78 1.68
C GLU A 580 -2.09 20.10 0.17
N TYR A 581 -1.28 19.36 -0.60
CA TYR A 581 -1.22 19.50 -2.05
C TYR A 581 -2.57 19.21 -2.72
N ALA A 582 -3.25 18.11 -2.35
CA ALA A 582 -4.55 17.74 -2.92
C ALA A 582 -5.66 18.79 -2.70
N ASN A 583 -5.53 19.63 -1.69
CA ASN A 583 -6.54 20.62 -1.32
C ASN A 583 -6.22 22.05 -1.81
N TYR A 584 -5.19 22.27 -2.60
CA TYR A 584 -4.81 23.62 -3.10
C TYR A 584 -6.01 24.41 -3.65
N ASP A 585 -6.85 23.79 -4.48
CA ASP A 585 -8.01 24.43 -5.12
C ASP A 585 -9.15 24.76 -4.14
N LYS A 586 -9.11 24.17 -2.93
CA LYS A 586 -10.15 24.35 -1.90
C LYS A 586 -9.75 25.39 -0.86
N MET A 587 -8.48 25.86 -0.89
CA MET A 587 -7.93 26.77 0.10
C MET A 587 -8.23 28.23 -0.25
N SER A 588 -8.41 29.06 0.79
CA SER A 588 -8.29 30.50 0.64
C SER A 588 -6.84 30.86 0.29
N LYS A 589 -6.63 32.05 -0.32
CA LYS A 589 -5.28 32.51 -0.66
C LYS A 589 -4.34 32.61 0.55
N GLU A 590 -4.88 32.97 1.70
CA GLU A 590 -4.12 33.09 2.96
C GLU A 590 -3.72 31.70 3.48
N GLU A 591 -4.65 30.76 3.50
CA GLU A 591 -4.42 29.37 3.87
C GLU A 591 -3.41 28.69 2.91
N TYR A 592 -3.59 28.87 1.61
CA TYR A 592 -2.64 28.38 0.59
C TYR A 592 -1.21 28.84 0.87
N ASN A 593 -0.98 30.14 1.14
CA ASN A 593 0.35 30.64 1.41
C ASN A 593 0.98 30.00 2.66
N ILE A 594 0.19 29.79 3.73
CA ILE A 594 0.65 29.12 4.96
C ILE A 594 1.01 27.66 4.68
N LYS A 595 0.16 26.95 3.95
CA LYS A 595 0.35 25.53 3.67
C LYS A 595 1.46 25.28 2.64
N TYR A 596 1.57 26.15 1.65
CA TYR A 596 2.66 26.12 0.68
C TYR A 596 4.03 26.27 1.36
N GLN A 597 4.17 27.23 2.30
CA GLN A 597 5.40 27.37 3.08
C GLN A 597 5.64 26.16 3.99
N ALA A 598 4.59 25.60 4.58
CA ALA A 598 4.72 24.45 5.46
C ALA A 598 5.20 23.17 4.72
N LEU A 599 4.86 23.01 3.44
CA LEU A 599 5.38 21.93 2.58
C LEU A 599 6.88 22.12 2.35
N ILE A 600 7.29 23.33 1.97
CA ILE A 600 8.71 23.69 1.81
C ILE A 600 9.49 23.38 3.08
N ASP A 601 9.01 23.82 4.24
CA ASP A 601 9.67 23.64 5.53
C ASP A 601 9.81 22.15 5.88
N TYR A 602 8.81 21.34 5.53
CA TYR A 602 8.81 19.90 5.77
C TYR A 602 9.85 19.18 4.89
N CYS A 603 9.79 19.37 3.56
CA CYS A 603 10.70 18.71 2.63
C CYS A 603 12.18 19.18 2.84
N GLN A 604 12.38 20.47 3.17
CA GLN A 604 13.69 20.99 3.60
C GLN A 604 14.20 20.29 4.86
N GLN A 605 13.32 20.00 5.81
CA GLN A 605 13.68 19.32 7.04
C GLN A 605 14.13 17.88 6.79
N ASP A 606 13.51 17.15 5.83
CA ASP A 606 13.89 15.78 5.49
C ASP A 606 15.30 15.71 4.91
N THR A 607 15.63 16.57 3.96
CA THR A 607 16.99 16.64 3.42
C THR A 607 18.02 17.16 4.43
N TRP A 608 17.65 18.13 5.28
CA TRP A 608 18.52 18.59 6.37
C TRP A 608 18.80 17.51 7.42
N ALA A 609 17.81 16.69 7.72
CA ALA A 609 17.98 15.56 8.63
C ALA A 609 19.05 14.57 8.13
N MET A 610 19.10 14.32 6.81
CA MET A 610 20.14 13.47 6.22
C MET A 610 21.55 14.08 6.40
N VAL A 611 21.72 15.41 6.23
CA VAL A 611 22.99 16.12 6.49
C VAL A 611 23.41 15.93 7.93
N VAL A 612 22.51 16.19 8.88
CA VAL A 612 22.78 16.08 10.33
C VAL A 612 23.17 14.64 10.70
N ILE A 613 22.41 13.64 10.26
CA ILE A 613 22.73 12.24 10.56
C ILE A 613 24.10 11.86 9.98
N LEU A 614 24.41 12.26 8.75
CA LEU A 614 25.69 11.96 8.11
C LEU A 614 26.85 12.58 8.87
N ASP A 615 26.71 13.80 9.38
CA ASP A 615 27.73 14.46 10.20
C ASP A 615 27.97 13.75 11.54
N GLU A 616 26.90 13.29 12.19
CA GLU A 616 27.03 12.50 13.42
C GLU A 616 27.71 11.14 13.17
N LEU A 617 27.35 10.45 12.06
CA LEU A 617 28.03 9.21 11.68
C LEU A 617 29.54 9.42 11.43
N ARG A 618 29.94 10.54 10.81
CA ARG A 618 31.36 10.91 10.64
C ARG A 618 32.08 11.10 11.97
N LYS A 619 31.42 11.68 12.99
CA LYS A 619 31.98 11.88 14.33
C LYS A 619 32.22 10.53 15.03
N LEU A 620 31.39 9.50 14.81
CA LEU A 620 31.56 8.19 15.43
C LEU A 620 32.83 7.46 14.97
N VAL A 621 33.41 7.81 13.81
CA VAL A 621 34.57 7.12 13.23
C VAL A 621 35.86 7.95 13.30
N LYS A 622 35.77 9.17 13.78
CA LYS A 622 36.94 9.99 14.17
C LYS A 622 37.51 9.47 15.50
#